data_bb577b15cdeb5af899c61b7926a46823
#
_entry.id   bb577b15cdeb5af899c61b7926a46823
#
_cell.length_a   1.000
_cell.length_b   1.000
_cell.length_c   1.000
_cell.angle_alpha   90.00
_cell.angle_beta   90.00
_cell.angle_gamma   90.00
#
_symmetry.space_group_name_H-M   'P 1'
#
loop_
_entity.id
_entity.type
_entity.pdbx_description
1 polymer ?
#
loop_
_entity_poly.entity_id
_entity_poly.type
_entity_poly.pdbx_seq_one_letter_code
_entity_poly.pdbx_strand_id
1 'polypeptide(L)'
;GGLAGAGLGTGGAPSSSSGGEESAGSSSASLASPAAPVVEVMGGPRARAQAQRLRRTVRQGLQAGHCPLALNQGLGGSYVFKGPAGESAAVAKPSDEEPLAPNNPKGFVGRALGDPGLKPTVRVGEAGLREVAASLLDHGGFSRVPLTALAHVQHPVFHVESTGLAGRPTSWRGAPTKLVSLQEFVEHDSDAGDCGASGFPVEEVHRIGILDVRLFNTDRHSGNILIRQKKPAQPGRASS
;
A
#
# COMPACT_ATOMS: atom_id res chain seq x y z
N GLY A 1 -1.73 -59.50 28.38
CA GLY A 1 -0.67 -60.00 29.21
C GLY A 1 0.30 -58.88 29.46
N GLY A 2 0.52 -58.41 30.59
CA GLY A 2 0.99 -58.79 31.89
C GLY A 2 1.98 -57.75 32.33
N LEU A 3 1.68 -56.96 33.35
CA LEU A 3 2.17 -56.91 34.72
C LEU A 3 3.56 -56.27 34.87
N ALA A 4 3.64 -55.06 35.47
CA ALA A 4 3.75 -54.73 36.87
C ALA A 4 5.21 -54.72 37.37
N GLY A 5 5.62 -53.70 38.13
CA GLY A 5 6.80 -53.63 38.93
C GLY A 5 7.04 -52.26 39.56
N ALA A 6 6.57 -52.07 40.78
CA ALA A 6 6.79 -50.95 41.66
C ALA A 6 8.14 -51.00 42.34
N GLY A 7 8.73 -49.84 42.75
CA GLY A 7 9.88 -49.74 43.58
C GLY A 7 9.97 -48.40 44.29
N LEU A 8 9.62 -48.38 45.57
CA LEU A 8 9.75 -47.35 46.60
C LEU A 8 11.18 -47.27 47.17
N GLY A 9 11.62 -46.09 47.59
CA GLY A 9 12.80 -45.88 48.44
C GLY A 9 13.08 -44.42 48.66
N THR A 10 12.53 -43.80 49.59
CA THR A 10 12.77 -43.14 50.86
C THR A 10 14.14 -42.49 51.07
N GLY A 11 14.11 -41.23 51.48
CA GLY A 11 14.86 -40.71 52.58
C GLY A 11 15.89 -39.64 52.37
N GLY A 12 15.70 -38.50 53.03
CA GLY A 12 16.78 -37.66 53.51
C GLY A 12 16.78 -36.20 53.14
N ALA A 13 16.14 -35.34 53.89
CA ALA A 13 16.61 -33.99 54.19
C ALA A 13 17.50 -34.01 55.44
N PRO A 14 18.28 -32.96 55.82
CA PRO A 14 18.04 -31.54 55.74
C PRO A 14 19.29 -30.64 55.60
N SER A 15 19.05 -29.36 55.68
CA SER A 15 19.73 -28.17 56.25
C SER A 15 20.53 -27.25 55.37
N SER A 16 19.98 -26.06 55.29
CA SER A 16 20.43 -24.73 55.76
C SER A 16 21.49 -23.99 54.96
N SER A 17 21.12 -22.85 54.54
CA SER A 17 21.59 -21.48 54.85
C SER A 17 22.14 -20.65 53.72
N SER A 18 21.69 -19.40 53.79
CA SER A 18 22.30 -18.11 53.42
C SER A 18 22.22 -17.69 51.94
N GLY A 19 21.35 -16.75 51.60
CA GLY A 19 21.70 -15.33 51.56
C GLY A 19 22.38 -14.91 50.28
N GLY A 20 21.61 -14.31 49.38
CA GLY A 20 22.15 -13.62 48.21
C GLY A 20 21.04 -12.90 47.50
N GLU A 21 20.82 -11.65 47.91
CA GLU A 21 19.99 -10.72 47.11
C GLU A 21 20.69 -10.45 45.78
N GLU A 22 20.14 -10.95 44.70
CA GLU A 22 20.50 -10.49 43.38
C GLU A 22 19.38 -9.58 42.84
N SER A 23 19.76 -8.32 42.71
CA SER A 23 18.99 -7.26 42.13
C SER A 23 18.44 -7.63 40.75
N ALA A 24 17.11 -7.59 40.63
CA ALA A 24 16.44 -7.65 39.35
C ALA A 24 16.81 -6.43 38.52
N GLY A 25 17.78 -6.60 37.64
CA GLY A 25 18.06 -5.66 36.55
C GLY A 25 16.91 -5.69 35.58
N SER A 26 16.05 -4.66 35.61
CA SER A 26 15.04 -4.43 34.59
C SER A 26 15.76 -4.06 33.28
N SER A 27 15.99 -5.05 32.42
CA SER A 27 16.37 -4.80 31.05
C SER A 27 15.16 -4.24 30.33
N SER A 28 15.11 -2.91 30.23
CA SER A 28 14.23 -2.23 29.29
C SER A 28 14.57 -2.70 27.89
N ALA A 29 13.78 -3.64 27.37
CA ALA A 29 13.82 -3.99 25.96
C ALA A 29 13.46 -2.74 25.18
N SER A 30 14.48 -2.10 24.60
CA SER A 30 14.32 -1.05 23.61
C SER A 30 13.41 -1.60 22.50
N LEU A 31 12.19 -1.10 22.43
CA LEU A 31 11.28 -1.35 21.31
C LEU A 31 11.95 -0.76 20.07
N ALA A 32 12.66 -1.60 19.32
CA ALA A 32 13.21 -1.22 18.04
C ALA A 32 12.09 -0.65 17.18
N SER A 33 12.23 0.61 16.78
CA SER A 33 11.31 1.29 15.88
C SER A 33 10.99 0.40 14.68
N PRO A 34 9.73 0.32 14.24
CA PRO A 34 9.34 -0.48 13.09
C PRO A 34 10.18 -0.06 11.87
N ALA A 35 10.68 -1.04 11.14
CA ALA A 35 11.45 -0.78 9.93
C ALA A 35 10.63 0.10 8.99
N ALA A 36 11.22 1.22 8.59
CA ALA A 36 10.51 2.18 7.74
C ALA A 36 10.36 1.63 6.31
N PRO A 37 9.24 1.90 5.63
CA PRO A 37 9.08 1.53 4.22
C PRO A 37 10.21 2.11 3.38
N VAL A 38 10.83 1.29 2.54
CA VAL A 38 11.86 1.70 1.60
C VAL A 38 11.17 2.10 0.31
N VAL A 39 11.40 3.33 -0.16
CA VAL A 39 10.90 3.80 -1.46
C VAL A 39 12.08 3.96 -2.39
N GLU A 40 12.13 3.14 -3.44
CA GLU A 40 13.00 3.36 -4.58
C GLU A 40 12.26 4.21 -5.60
N VAL A 41 12.81 5.37 -5.91
CA VAL A 41 12.17 6.32 -6.82
C VAL A 41 12.84 6.26 -8.17
N MET A 42 12.09 5.85 -9.17
CA MET A 42 12.48 5.96 -10.57
C MET A 42 12.07 7.33 -11.13
N GLY A 43 12.93 7.97 -11.92
CA GLY A 43 12.63 9.23 -12.58
C GLY A 43 13.65 10.34 -12.33
N GLY A 44 13.43 11.50 -12.98
CA GLY A 44 14.28 12.67 -12.88
C GLY A 44 14.24 13.37 -11.52
N PRO A 45 15.09 14.41 -11.28
CA PRO A 45 15.25 15.04 -9.95
C PRO A 45 13.95 15.56 -9.32
N ARG A 46 13.07 16.16 -10.13
CA ARG A 46 11.75 16.66 -9.64
C ARG A 46 10.83 15.55 -9.20
N ALA A 47 10.69 14.49 -9.99
CA ALA A 47 9.88 13.33 -9.65
C ALA A 47 10.39 12.65 -8.36
N ARG A 48 11.72 12.54 -8.21
CA ARG A 48 12.33 12.03 -6.97
C ARG A 48 11.98 12.88 -5.75
N ALA A 49 12.06 14.21 -5.85
CA ALA A 49 11.74 15.10 -4.74
C ALA A 49 10.27 15.00 -4.31
N GLN A 50 9.35 14.90 -5.27
CA GLN A 50 7.92 14.72 -4.99
C GLN A 50 7.63 13.35 -4.36
N ALA A 51 8.19 12.28 -4.91
CA ALA A 51 8.02 10.94 -4.36
C ALA A 51 8.65 10.81 -2.96
N GLN A 52 9.74 11.51 -2.66
CA GLN A 52 10.30 11.57 -1.31
C GLN A 52 9.38 12.31 -0.33
N ARG A 53 8.64 13.32 -0.78
CA ARG A 53 7.61 13.98 0.06
C ARG A 53 6.48 13.01 0.34
N LEU A 54 5.92 12.37 -0.68
CA LEU A 54 4.85 11.38 -0.54
C LEU A 54 5.25 10.25 0.43
N ARG A 55 6.45 9.69 0.23
CA ARG A 55 7.04 8.70 1.15
C ARG A 55 7.06 9.19 2.60
N ARG A 56 7.51 10.44 2.82
CA ARG A 56 7.60 11.02 4.17
C ARG A 56 6.23 11.12 4.81
N THR A 57 5.23 11.60 4.07
CA THR A 57 3.84 11.72 4.55
C THR A 57 3.28 10.35 4.94
N VAL A 58 3.42 9.34 4.09
CA VAL A 58 2.97 7.96 4.38
C VAL A 58 3.69 7.39 5.61
N ARG A 59 5.02 7.58 5.69
CA ARG A 59 5.79 7.13 6.85
C ARG A 59 5.35 7.81 8.15
N GLN A 60 5.10 9.10 8.12
CA GLN A 60 4.60 9.85 9.28
C GLN A 60 3.22 9.37 9.70
N GLY A 61 2.31 9.08 8.76
CA GLY A 61 1.01 8.49 9.05
C GLY A 61 1.12 7.13 9.75
N LEU A 62 1.98 6.25 9.25
CA LEU A 62 2.25 4.96 9.87
C LEU A 62 2.87 5.10 11.28
N GLN A 63 3.78 6.07 11.48
CA GLN A 63 4.35 6.38 12.79
C GLN A 63 3.34 6.95 13.78
N ALA A 64 2.33 7.69 13.28
CA ALA A 64 1.19 8.17 14.07
C ALA A 64 0.16 7.06 14.39
N GLY A 65 0.40 5.82 13.94
CA GLY A 65 -0.48 4.68 14.22
C GLY A 65 -1.64 4.51 13.24
N HIS A 66 -1.68 5.28 12.14
CA HIS A 66 -2.74 5.14 11.15
C HIS A 66 -2.52 3.89 10.28
N CYS A 67 -3.42 2.91 10.42
CA CYS A 67 -3.39 1.70 9.61
C CYS A 67 -3.91 1.97 8.20
N PRO A 68 -3.29 1.40 7.16
CA PRO A 68 -3.83 1.44 5.80
C PRO A 68 -5.15 0.70 5.69
N LEU A 69 -6.04 1.19 4.82
CA LEU A 69 -7.36 0.61 4.57
C LEU A 69 -7.37 -0.10 3.22
N ALA A 70 -7.77 -1.37 3.21
CA ALA A 70 -7.99 -2.10 1.97
C ALA A 70 -9.23 -1.58 1.24
N LEU A 71 -9.14 -1.41 -0.08
CA LEU A 71 -10.25 -1.02 -0.94
C LEU A 71 -10.90 -2.25 -1.57
N ASN A 72 -12.23 -2.28 -1.56
CA ASN A 72 -13.00 -3.37 -2.16
C ASN A 72 -13.23 -3.20 -3.67
N GLN A 73 -12.94 -2.02 -4.22
CA GLN A 73 -13.12 -1.72 -5.64
C GLN A 73 -12.03 -2.36 -6.52
N GLY A 74 -12.36 -2.58 -7.79
CA GLY A 74 -11.45 -3.17 -8.77
C GLY A 74 -11.19 -4.67 -8.56
N LEU A 75 -10.32 -5.26 -9.36
CA LEU A 75 -10.00 -6.70 -9.35
C LEU A 75 -8.74 -7.05 -8.57
N GLY A 76 -7.85 -6.09 -8.31
CA GLY A 76 -6.59 -6.26 -7.59
C GLY A 76 -6.65 -5.78 -6.14
N GLY A 77 -5.58 -6.01 -5.39
CA GLY A 77 -5.36 -5.42 -4.07
C GLY A 77 -5.02 -3.93 -4.20
N SER A 78 -5.71 -3.10 -3.41
CA SER A 78 -5.44 -1.67 -3.33
C SER A 78 -5.64 -1.20 -1.90
N TYR A 79 -4.76 -0.31 -1.42
CA TYR A 79 -4.71 0.10 -0.03
C TYR A 79 -4.52 1.60 0.09
N VAL A 80 -5.39 2.28 0.85
CA VAL A 80 -5.24 3.71 1.14
C VAL A 80 -4.37 3.89 2.37
N PHE A 81 -3.25 4.55 2.20
CA PHE A 81 -2.37 4.98 3.28
C PHE A 81 -2.75 6.39 3.74
N LYS A 82 -2.68 6.59 5.04
CA LYS A 82 -3.02 7.85 5.69
C LYS A 82 -1.76 8.69 5.94
N GLY A 83 -1.94 10.00 5.98
CA GLY A 83 -0.94 10.94 6.45
C GLY A 83 -1.00 11.14 7.98
N PRO A 84 -0.15 12.01 8.52
CA PRO A 84 -0.01 12.19 9.98
C PRO A 84 -1.25 12.74 10.68
N ALA A 85 -2.12 13.46 9.98
CA ALA A 85 -3.40 13.95 10.52
C ALA A 85 -4.59 13.00 10.24
N GLY A 86 -4.33 11.80 9.70
CA GLY A 86 -5.37 10.82 9.37
C GLY A 86 -6.03 11.02 8.00
N GLU A 87 -5.60 12.02 7.24
CA GLU A 87 -6.03 12.28 5.86
C GLU A 87 -5.58 11.17 4.92
N SER A 88 -6.30 10.96 3.82
CA SER A 88 -5.86 10.04 2.77
C SER A 88 -4.67 10.64 2.04
N ALA A 89 -3.53 9.94 2.04
CA ALA A 89 -2.27 10.44 1.48
C ALA A 89 -1.85 9.72 0.21
N ALA A 90 -2.00 8.40 0.15
CA ALA A 90 -1.58 7.61 -1.00
C ALA A 90 -2.44 6.37 -1.18
N VAL A 91 -2.47 5.88 -2.41
CA VAL A 91 -2.97 4.54 -2.76
C VAL A 91 -1.79 3.67 -3.14
N ALA A 92 -1.66 2.51 -2.49
CA ALA A 92 -0.65 1.50 -2.82
C ALA A 92 -1.32 0.30 -3.48
N LYS A 93 -0.75 -0.15 -4.59
CA LYS A 93 -1.22 -1.34 -5.33
C LYS A 93 -0.04 -2.30 -5.49
N PRO A 94 -0.02 -3.43 -4.74
CA PRO A 94 1.05 -4.42 -4.84
C PRO A 94 1.04 -5.16 -6.18
N SER A 95 2.21 -5.32 -6.78
CA SER A 95 2.35 -6.01 -8.07
C SER A 95 1.94 -7.49 -8.01
N ASP A 96 2.15 -8.13 -6.88
CA ASP A 96 1.78 -9.52 -6.65
C ASP A 96 0.32 -9.73 -6.22
N GLU A 97 -0.44 -8.65 -6.09
CA GLU A 97 -1.88 -8.64 -5.80
C GLU A 97 -2.72 -8.18 -7.00
N GLU A 98 -2.11 -7.97 -8.17
CA GLU A 98 -2.80 -7.68 -9.42
C GLU A 98 -3.77 -8.83 -9.82
N PRO A 99 -4.74 -8.60 -10.71
CA PRO A 99 -5.57 -9.68 -11.24
C PRO A 99 -4.71 -10.80 -11.83
N LEU A 100 -5.01 -12.04 -11.48
CA LEU A 100 -4.31 -13.28 -11.78
C LEU A 100 -2.99 -13.50 -11.02
N ALA A 101 -2.47 -12.52 -10.29
CA ALA A 101 -1.26 -12.64 -9.51
C ALA A 101 -1.43 -13.60 -8.31
N PRO A 102 -0.34 -14.21 -7.81
CA PRO A 102 -0.40 -15.26 -6.79
C PRO A 102 -1.04 -14.84 -5.47
N ASN A 103 -0.88 -13.56 -5.09
CA ASN A 103 -1.38 -13.01 -3.84
C ASN A 103 -2.62 -12.12 -4.03
N ASN A 104 -3.41 -12.31 -5.09
CA ASN A 104 -4.62 -11.53 -5.29
C ASN A 104 -5.64 -11.76 -4.17
N PRO A 105 -6.03 -10.70 -3.41
CA PRO A 105 -6.90 -10.85 -2.22
C PRO A 105 -8.36 -11.17 -2.56
N LYS A 106 -8.74 -11.10 -3.84
CA LYS A 106 -10.11 -11.32 -4.31
C LYS A 106 -10.29 -12.68 -4.99
N GLY A 107 -9.25 -13.54 -4.92
CA GLY A 107 -9.30 -14.90 -5.46
C GLY A 107 -9.08 -14.99 -6.99
N PHE A 108 -8.80 -13.88 -7.67
CA PHE A 108 -8.41 -13.90 -9.08
C PHE A 108 -6.93 -14.27 -9.21
N VAL A 109 -6.61 -15.52 -8.96
CA VAL A 109 -5.24 -16.08 -8.97
C VAL A 109 -5.05 -17.03 -10.14
N GLY A 110 -3.85 -17.57 -10.33
CA GLY A 110 -3.58 -18.68 -11.24
C GLY A 110 -2.45 -18.43 -12.25
N ARG A 111 -1.73 -17.31 -12.13
CA ARG A 111 -0.57 -17.01 -12.97
C ARG A 111 0.61 -16.52 -12.14
N ALA A 112 1.82 -16.78 -12.64
CA ALA A 112 3.03 -16.20 -12.06
C ALA A 112 3.23 -14.75 -12.53
N LEU A 113 4.07 -14.01 -11.79
CA LEU A 113 4.52 -12.69 -12.24
C LEU A 113 5.29 -12.84 -13.56
N GLY A 114 4.97 -11.98 -14.52
CA GLY A 114 5.54 -12.04 -15.87
C GLY A 114 4.73 -12.86 -16.88
N ASP A 115 3.79 -13.67 -16.44
CA ASP A 115 2.86 -14.38 -17.33
C ASP A 115 1.91 -13.39 -18.04
N PRO A 116 1.29 -13.78 -19.18
CA PRO A 116 0.27 -12.95 -19.82
C PRO A 116 -0.84 -12.56 -18.84
N GLY A 117 -1.18 -11.27 -18.77
CA GLY A 117 -2.25 -10.76 -17.92
C GLY A 117 -3.66 -10.97 -18.51
N LEU A 118 -4.65 -10.25 -17.97
CA LEU A 118 -6.01 -10.22 -18.54
C LEU A 118 -6.01 -9.67 -19.97
N LYS A 119 -5.13 -8.71 -20.23
CA LYS A 119 -4.92 -8.13 -21.57
C LYS A 119 -3.64 -8.67 -22.16
N PRO A 120 -3.62 -9.05 -23.46
CA PRO A 120 -2.43 -9.64 -24.09
C PRO A 120 -1.18 -8.76 -24.03
N THR A 121 -1.38 -7.43 -23.95
CA THR A 121 -0.31 -6.42 -23.93
C THR A 121 0.24 -6.11 -22.54
N VAL A 122 -0.32 -6.70 -21.49
CA VAL A 122 0.07 -6.44 -20.10
C VAL A 122 0.36 -7.76 -19.40
N ARG A 123 1.53 -7.87 -18.78
CA ARG A 123 1.90 -9.04 -17.98
C ARG A 123 1.46 -8.85 -16.53
N VAL A 124 1.24 -9.96 -15.84
CA VAL A 124 0.96 -9.95 -14.39
C VAL A 124 2.15 -9.32 -13.67
N GLY A 125 1.89 -8.32 -12.85
CA GLY A 125 2.90 -7.53 -12.12
C GLY A 125 3.39 -6.27 -12.85
N GLU A 126 2.92 -6.00 -14.07
CA GLU A 126 3.31 -4.81 -14.86
C GLU A 126 2.39 -3.59 -14.67
N ALA A 127 1.19 -3.75 -14.12
CA ALA A 127 0.22 -2.65 -14.04
C ALA A 127 0.78 -1.48 -13.24
N GLY A 128 1.44 -1.75 -12.12
CA GLY A 128 2.08 -0.72 -11.31
C GLY A 128 3.19 0.03 -12.05
N LEU A 129 3.98 -0.64 -12.88
CA LEU A 129 5.01 -0.01 -13.71
C LEU A 129 4.39 0.94 -14.76
N ARG A 130 3.26 0.55 -15.34
CA ARG A 130 2.53 1.38 -16.32
C ARG A 130 1.93 2.62 -15.67
N GLU A 131 1.42 2.52 -14.44
CA GLU A 131 0.97 3.68 -13.67
C GLU A 131 2.11 4.68 -13.40
N VAL A 132 3.28 4.17 -13.02
CA VAL A 132 4.48 5.01 -12.84
C VAL A 132 4.91 5.65 -14.16
N ALA A 133 4.93 4.89 -15.25
CA ALA A 133 5.25 5.42 -16.58
C ALA A 133 4.28 6.53 -17.00
N ALA A 134 2.97 6.36 -16.76
CA ALA A 134 1.97 7.38 -17.02
C ALA A 134 2.26 8.68 -16.26
N SER A 135 2.58 8.58 -14.97
CA SER A 135 2.94 9.73 -14.13
C SER A 135 4.23 10.43 -14.59
N LEU A 136 5.24 9.67 -15.04
CA LEU A 136 6.50 10.22 -15.53
C LEU A 136 6.36 10.89 -16.91
N LEU A 137 5.48 10.38 -17.77
CA LEU A 137 5.24 10.86 -19.11
C LEU A 137 4.21 12.00 -19.20
N ASP A 138 3.52 12.28 -18.10
CA ASP A 138 2.64 13.46 -17.98
C ASP A 138 3.46 14.70 -17.66
N HIS A 139 4.17 15.20 -18.69
CA HIS A 139 5.06 16.35 -18.55
C HIS A 139 4.30 17.62 -18.15
N GLY A 140 4.74 18.20 -17.04
CA GLY A 140 4.13 19.43 -16.52
C GLY A 140 2.73 19.28 -15.97
N GLY A 141 2.26 18.05 -15.76
CA GLY A 141 0.89 17.77 -15.27
C GLY A 141 -0.17 18.12 -16.32
N PHE A 142 0.16 17.95 -17.60
CA PHE A 142 -0.72 18.30 -18.72
C PHE A 142 -2.07 17.57 -18.64
N SER A 143 -2.04 16.28 -18.31
CA SER A 143 -3.23 15.44 -18.19
C SER A 143 -3.63 15.19 -16.73
N ARG A 144 -2.93 15.83 -15.78
CA ARG A 144 -3.17 15.75 -14.33
C ARG A 144 -3.11 14.33 -13.77
N VAL A 145 -2.18 13.51 -14.29
CA VAL A 145 -1.91 12.19 -13.72
C VAL A 145 -1.36 12.38 -12.30
N PRO A 146 -1.93 11.72 -11.28
CA PRO A 146 -1.39 11.79 -9.93
C PRO A 146 0.05 11.30 -9.88
N LEU A 147 0.86 11.91 -9.01
CA LEU A 147 2.21 11.44 -8.78
C LEU A 147 2.20 9.97 -8.40
N THR A 148 2.94 9.15 -9.13
CA THR A 148 3.05 7.71 -8.86
C THR A 148 4.51 7.30 -8.89
N ALA A 149 4.94 6.52 -7.89
CA ALA A 149 6.30 6.01 -7.77
C ALA A 149 6.30 4.53 -7.40
N LEU A 150 7.35 3.80 -7.78
CA LEU A 150 7.57 2.47 -7.23
C LEU A 150 8.13 2.56 -5.82
N ALA A 151 7.62 1.70 -4.94
CA ALA A 151 8.02 1.62 -3.56
C ALA A 151 8.05 0.18 -3.05
N HIS A 152 9.00 -0.11 -2.16
CA HIS A 152 8.92 -1.29 -1.32
C HIS A 152 8.26 -0.90 -0.01
N VAL A 153 7.13 -1.53 0.30
CA VAL A 153 6.37 -1.25 1.52
C VAL A 153 6.20 -2.53 2.32
N GLN A 154 6.60 -2.49 3.60
CA GLN A 154 6.35 -3.56 4.54
C GLN A 154 5.15 -3.24 5.40
N HIS A 155 4.10 -4.06 5.35
CA HIS A 155 2.93 -3.88 6.19
C HIS A 155 2.10 -5.17 6.33
N PRO A 156 1.57 -5.50 7.53
CA PRO A 156 0.73 -6.68 7.74
C PRO A 156 -0.64 -6.62 7.05
N VAL A 157 -1.05 -5.45 6.54
CA VAL A 157 -2.30 -5.29 5.77
C VAL A 157 -2.27 -6.04 4.44
N PHE A 158 -1.10 -6.19 3.85
CA PHE A 158 -0.97 -6.83 2.55
C PHE A 158 -1.37 -8.30 2.60
N HIS A 159 -2.04 -8.73 1.54
CA HIS A 159 -2.46 -10.11 1.41
C HIS A 159 -1.28 -10.99 0.98
N VAL A 160 -1.17 -12.14 1.64
CA VAL A 160 -0.27 -13.24 1.24
C VAL A 160 -1.10 -14.50 1.25
N GLU A 161 -1.08 -15.23 0.16
CA GLU A 161 -1.68 -16.55 0.10
C GLU A 161 -0.95 -17.47 1.09
N SER A 162 -1.62 -17.87 2.14
CA SER A 162 -1.04 -18.74 3.16
C SER A 162 -1.05 -20.18 2.67
N THR A 163 0.11 -20.70 2.32
CA THR A 163 0.31 -22.12 1.99
C THR A 163 0.43 -23.02 3.22
N GLY A 164 0.04 -22.57 4.41
CA GLY A 164 0.18 -23.35 5.64
C GLY A 164 -0.34 -22.68 6.90
N LEU A 165 -0.18 -23.39 8.04
CA LEU A 165 -0.65 -23.08 9.39
C LEU A 165 -0.13 -21.77 10.04
N ALA A 166 0.68 -20.99 9.35
CA ALA A 166 1.15 -19.70 9.82
C ALA A 166 0.05 -18.65 9.61
N GLY A 167 -0.59 -18.22 10.68
CA GLY A 167 -1.55 -17.11 10.68
C GLY A 167 -0.96 -15.82 10.10
N ARG A 168 -1.84 -14.91 9.61
CA ARG A 168 -1.42 -13.59 9.14
C ARG A 168 -0.55 -12.88 10.19
N PRO A 169 0.59 -12.28 9.79
CA PRO A 169 1.37 -11.47 10.72
C PRO A 169 0.52 -10.32 11.27
N THR A 170 0.42 -10.22 12.59
CA THR A 170 -0.30 -9.12 13.26
C THR A 170 0.62 -7.96 13.64
N SER A 171 1.92 -8.12 13.43
CA SER A 171 2.95 -7.15 13.76
C SER A 171 3.86 -6.86 12.56
N TRP A 172 4.62 -5.77 12.63
CA TRP A 172 5.64 -5.42 11.63
C TRP A 172 6.73 -6.47 11.45
N ARG A 173 7.06 -7.21 12.54
CA ARG A 173 8.02 -8.32 12.46
C ARG A 173 7.37 -9.48 11.70
N GLY A 174 7.97 -9.85 10.57
CA GLY A 174 7.46 -10.90 9.69
C GLY A 174 6.36 -10.44 8.73
N ALA A 175 5.98 -9.16 8.73
CA ALA A 175 5.06 -8.63 7.74
C ALA A 175 5.67 -8.70 6.34
N PRO A 176 4.86 -8.97 5.29
CA PRO A 176 5.35 -9.03 3.93
C PRO A 176 5.86 -7.67 3.46
N THR A 177 7.00 -7.67 2.76
CA THR A 177 7.47 -6.52 1.99
C THR A 177 7.08 -6.72 0.55
N LYS A 178 6.33 -5.77 0.00
CA LYS A 178 5.84 -5.84 -1.39
C LYS A 178 6.32 -4.67 -2.22
N LEU A 179 6.57 -4.95 -3.50
CA LEU A 179 6.73 -3.90 -4.50
C LEU A 179 5.34 -3.38 -4.86
N VAL A 180 5.15 -2.07 -4.71
CA VAL A 180 3.87 -1.41 -4.98
C VAL A 180 4.05 -0.22 -5.92
N SER A 181 3.03 0.11 -6.72
CA SER A 181 2.85 1.47 -7.19
C SER A 181 2.25 2.28 -6.04
N LEU A 182 2.94 3.34 -5.63
CA LEU A 182 2.50 4.27 -4.61
C LEU A 182 2.07 5.56 -5.29
N GLN A 183 0.76 5.77 -5.37
CA GLN A 183 0.14 6.90 -6.04
C GLN A 183 -0.37 7.91 -5.01
N GLU A 184 -0.09 9.20 -5.23
CA GLU A 184 -0.65 10.28 -4.42
C GLU A 184 -2.18 10.22 -4.44
N PHE A 185 -2.80 10.31 -3.27
CA PHE A 185 -4.26 10.37 -3.17
C PHE A 185 -4.74 11.75 -3.60
N VAL A 186 -5.62 11.77 -4.57
CA VAL A 186 -6.27 13.00 -5.04
C VAL A 186 -7.66 13.08 -4.46
N GLU A 187 -7.93 14.14 -3.70
CA GLU A 187 -9.29 14.43 -3.26
C GLU A 187 -10.18 14.68 -4.47
N HIS A 188 -11.32 14.03 -4.53
CA HIS A 188 -12.29 14.10 -5.61
C HIS A 188 -13.71 13.98 -5.05
N ASP A 189 -14.66 14.49 -5.81
CA ASP A 189 -16.07 14.45 -5.41
C ASP A 189 -16.74 13.16 -5.89
N SER A 190 -16.34 12.67 -7.08
CA SER A 190 -16.84 11.43 -7.68
C SER A 190 -15.88 10.94 -8.77
N ASP A 191 -16.17 9.81 -9.38
CA ASP A 191 -15.58 9.43 -10.67
C ASP A 191 -16.50 9.81 -11.85
N ALA A 192 -16.01 9.63 -13.07
CA ALA A 192 -16.77 9.99 -14.26
C ALA A 192 -17.96 9.06 -14.55
N GLY A 193 -18.08 7.92 -13.83
CA GLY A 193 -19.22 7.03 -13.95
C GLY A 193 -20.51 7.63 -13.41
N ASP A 194 -20.38 8.52 -12.43
CA ASP A 194 -21.51 9.20 -11.80
C ASP A 194 -21.98 10.44 -12.59
N CYS A 195 -21.26 10.81 -13.66
CA CYS A 195 -21.49 12.04 -14.41
C CYS A 195 -21.87 11.76 -15.87
N GLY A 196 -22.81 12.53 -16.41
CA GLY A 196 -23.11 12.51 -17.84
C GLY A 196 -21.94 13.09 -18.67
N ALA A 197 -21.70 12.55 -19.86
CA ALA A 197 -20.59 12.93 -20.73
C ALA A 197 -20.59 14.41 -21.13
N SER A 198 -21.75 15.06 -21.17
CA SER A 198 -21.92 16.48 -21.54
C SER A 198 -21.43 17.46 -20.46
N GLY A 199 -21.12 16.99 -19.25
CA GLY A 199 -20.67 17.83 -18.14
C GLY A 199 -19.18 18.15 -18.16
N PHE A 200 -18.39 17.54 -19.05
CA PHE A 200 -16.94 17.69 -19.08
C PHE A 200 -16.47 18.75 -20.06
N PRO A 201 -15.52 19.65 -19.65
CA PRO A 201 -14.87 20.54 -20.58
C PRO A 201 -14.13 19.76 -21.67
N VAL A 202 -14.34 20.11 -22.93
CA VAL A 202 -13.74 19.44 -24.09
C VAL A 202 -12.21 19.38 -23.98
N GLU A 203 -11.60 20.45 -23.50
CA GLU A 203 -10.15 20.53 -23.30
C GLU A 203 -9.62 19.44 -22.33
N GLU A 204 -10.32 19.19 -21.22
CA GLU A 204 -9.93 18.16 -20.26
C GLU A 204 -10.05 16.76 -20.86
N VAL A 205 -11.10 16.52 -21.65
CA VAL A 205 -11.27 15.25 -22.38
C VAL A 205 -10.13 15.04 -23.38
N HIS A 206 -9.78 16.09 -24.14
CA HIS A 206 -8.68 16.02 -25.10
C HIS A 206 -7.32 15.77 -24.42
N ARG A 207 -7.05 16.39 -23.28
CA ARG A 207 -5.81 16.18 -22.52
C ARG A 207 -5.65 14.71 -22.09
N ILE A 208 -6.71 14.10 -21.60
CA ILE A 208 -6.73 12.69 -21.22
C ILE A 208 -6.56 11.81 -22.47
N GLY A 209 -7.28 12.10 -23.57
CA GLY A 209 -7.18 11.33 -24.81
C GLY A 209 -5.79 11.40 -25.43
N ILE A 210 -5.11 12.53 -25.40
CA ILE A 210 -3.73 12.67 -25.86
C ILE A 210 -2.79 11.79 -25.03
N LEU A 211 -2.95 11.78 -23.70
CA LEU A 211 -2.17 10.90 -22.84
C LEU A 211 -2.41 9.43 -23.18
N ASP A 212 -3.67 9.04 -23.34
CA ASP A 212 -4.04 7.65 -23.64
C ASP A 212 -3.43 7.16 -24.97
N VAL A 213 -3.43 8.02 -26.00
CA VAL A 213 -2.78 7.71 -27.28
C VAL A 213 -1.26 7.57 -27.09
N ARG A 214 -0.61 8.49 -26.37
CA ARG A 214 0.84 8.44 -26.13
C ARG A 214 1.29 7.21 -25.35
N LEU A 215 0.47 6.75 -24.41
CA LEU A 215 0.77 5.58 -23.57
C LEU A 215 0.25 4.27 -24.16
N PHE A 216 -0.48 4.33 -25.26
CA PHE A 216 -1.25 3.19 -25.74
C PHE A 216 -2.13 2.59 -24.63
N ASN A 217 -2.84 3.46 -23.91
CA ASN A 217 -3.68 3.05 -22.80
C ASN A 217 -4.96 2.39 -23.32
N THR A 218 -5.09 1.09 -23.06
CA THR A 218 -6.27 0.30 -23.45
C THR A 218 -7.21 0.01 -22.29
N ASP A 219 -7.03 0.70 -21.16
CA ASP A 219 -7.79 0.48 -19.91
C ASP A 219 -8.55 1.72 -19.42
N ARG A 220 -8.82 2.69 -20.32
CA ARG A 220 -9.60 3.84 -19.97
C ARG A 220 -11.07 3.46 -19.78
N HIS A 221 -11.57 3.72 -18.59
CA HIS A 221 -12.99 3.63 -18.24
C HIS A 221 -13.32 4.77 -17.25
N SER A 222 -14.60 4.98 -16.99
CA SER A 222 -15.09 6.09 -16.15
C SER A 222 -14.46 6.09 -14.73
N GLY A 223 -14.33 4.95 -14.09
CA GLY A 223 -13.73 4.84 -12.75
C GLY A 223 -12.22 5.19 -12.70
N ASN A 224 -11.56 5.39 -13.85
CA ASN A 224 -10.18 5.88 -13.93
C ASN A 224 -10.09 7.40 -14.16
N ILE A 225 -11.20 8.11 -14.06
CA ILE A 225 -11.27 9.57 -14.24
C ILE A 225 -11.94 10.17 -13.00
N LEU A 226 -11.15 10.87 -12.21
CA LEU A 226 -11.62 11.51 -10.98
C LEU A 226 -12.17 12.90 -11.28
N ILE A 227 -13.33 13.22 -10.73
CA ILE A 227 -14.01 14.49 -10.91
C ILE A 227 -13.83 15.36 -9.68
N ARG A 228 -13.41 16.59 -9.92
CA ARG A 228 -13.30 17.62 -8.90
C ARG A 228 -14.05 18.86 -9.37
N GLN A 229 -15.12 19.19 -8.66
CA GLN A 229 -15.89 20.39 -8.95
C GLN A 229 -15.11 21.65 -8.53
N LYS A 230 -15.04 22.64 -9.41
CA LYS A 230 -14.54 23.95 -9.02
C LYS A 230 -15.56 24.58 -8.06
N LYS A 231 -15.19 24.74 -6.80
CA LYS A 231 -16.00 25.57 -5.88
C LYS A 231 -16.08 26.98 -6.47
N PRO A 232 -17.27 27.58 -6.57
CA PRO A 232 -17.38 28.97 -7.00
C PRO A 232 -16.50 29.83 -6.08
N ALA A 233 -15.76 30.78 -6.68
CA ALA A 233 -14.98 31.74 -5.90
C ALA A 233 -15.95 32.44 -4.93
N GLN A 234 -15.67 32.38 -3.64
CA GLN A 234 -16.43 33.15 -2.68
C GLN A 234 -16.29 34.62 -3.06
N PRO A 235 -17.41 35.38 -3.25
CA PRO A 235 -17.30 36.80 -3.50
C PRO A 235 -16.55 37.43 -2.33
N GLY A 236 -15.47 38.14 -2.65
CA GLY A 236 -14.58 38.74 -1.65
C GLY A 236 -15.38 39.50 -0.61
N ARG A 237 -15.11 39.19 0.67
CA ARG A 237 -15.45 40.10 1.76
C ARG A 237 -14.71 41.40 1.45
N ALA A 238 -15.46 42.40 0.99
CA ALA A 238 -14.97 43.77 0.97
C ALA A 238 -14.58 44.12 2.41
N SER A 239 -13.29 44.39 2.60
CA SER A 239 -12.76 44.96 3.85
C SER A 239 -13.37 46.35 4.01
N SER A 240 -14.24 46.49 4.99
CA SER A 240 -14.67 47.77 5.54
C SER A 240 -13.56 48.38 6.38
#